data_959a5464b254787a6480680ac5fd400b
#
_entry.id   959a5464b254787a6480680ac5fd400b
#
_cell.length_a   1.000
_cell.length_b   1.000
_cell.length_c   1.000
_cell.angle_alpha   90.00
_cell.angle_beta   90.00
_cell.angle_gamma   90.00
#
_symmetry.space_group_name_H-M   'P 1'
#
loop_
_entity.id
_entity.type
_entity.pdbx_description
1 polymer ?
#
loop_
_entity_poly.entity_id
_entity_poly.type
_entity_poly.pdbx_seq_one_letter_code
_entity_poly.pdbx_strand_id
1 'polypeptide(L)'
;MKTSIASIVLASLAVSVQGFAPQATRVFSTKLASSVDDKKEVREYFNTEGFSRWNKIYSESEEVNTVQLDIRTGHGQTIQKIVDWVEADGNIKGKSVCDCGCGVGSLAIPLAQMGK
;
A
#
# COMPACT_ATOMS: atom_id res chain seq x y z
N MET A 1 18.98 50.72 53.31
CA MET A 1 18.95 49.40 52.76
C MET A 1 18.48 49.56 51.34
N LYS A 2 19.33 49.37 50.30
CA LYS A 2 19.01 49.53 48.90
C LYS A 2 18.89 48.13 48.29
N THR A 3 17.71 47.71 47.91
CA THR A 3 17.47 46.46 47.19
C THR A 3 17.62 46.72 45.68
N SER A 4 18.66 46.09 45.11
CA SER A 4 18.93 46.12 43.67
C SER A 4 18.04 45.12 42.97
N ILE A 5 17.26 45.58 42.02
CA ILE A 5 16.42 44.74 41.14
C ILE A 5 17.26 44.41 39.92
N ALA A 6 17.66 43.15 39.81
CA ALA A 6 18.35 42.63 38.60
C ALA A 6 17.31 42.38 37.49
N SER A 7 17.41 43.16 36.41
CA SER A 7 16.62 42.95 35.22
C SER A 7 17.17 41.77 34.43
N ILE A 8 16.36 40.70 34.33
CA ILE A 8 16.65 39.55 33.46
C ILE A 8 16.17 39.90 32.07
N VAL A 9 17.09 40.14 31.15
CA VAL A 9 16.81 40.29 29.72
C VAL A 9 16.62 38.89 29.13
N LEU A 10 15.39 38.56 28.83
CA LEU A 10 15.07 37.34 28.10
C LEU A 10 15.35 37.57 26.58
N ALA A 11 16.47 37.06 26.09
CA ALA A 11 16.76 37.03 24.66
C ALA A 11 15.91 35.91 24.00
N SER A 12 14.82 36.29 23.35
CA SER A 12 14.04 35.37 22.51
C SER A 12 14.80 35.10 21.23
N LEU A 13 15.33 33.88 21.11
CA LEU A 13 15.88 33.36 19.84
C LEU A 13 14.69 33.05 18.92
N ALA A 14 14.43 33.94 17.95
CA ALA A 14 13.52 33.67 16.88
C ALA A 14 14.16 32.71 15.87
N VAL A 15 13.87 31.42 16.00
CA VAL A 15 14.20 30.44 14.95
C VAL A 15 13.24 30.66 13.80
N SER A 16 13.70 31.29 12.73
CA SER A 16 12.96 31.37 11.49
C SER A 16 12.93 29.99 10.83
N VAL A 17 11.82 29.27 10.99
CA VAL A 17 11.51 28.11 10.18
C VAL A 17 11.23 28.62 8.77
N GLN A 18 12.21 28.54 7.88
CA GLN A 18 11.99 28.73 6.47
C GLN A 18 11.07 27.60 5.99
N GLY A 19 9.80 27.94 5.83
CA GLY A 19 8.82 27.02 5.27
C GLY A 19 9.28 26.56 3.89
N PHE A 20 9.31 25.24 3.71
CA PHE A 20 9.50 24.61 2.42
C PHE A 20 8.34 25.07 1.52
N ALA A 21 8.61 26.07 0.67
CA ALA A 21 7.63 26.48 -0.34
C ALA A 21 7.42 25.25 -1.25
N PRO A 22 6.20 24.75 -1.43
CA PRO A 22 5.96 23.69 -2.37
C PRO A 22 6.33 24.24 -3.75
N GLN A 23 7.43 23.74 -4.34
CA GLN A 23 7.71 23.96 -5.73
C GLN A 23 6.49 23.49 -6.49
N ALA A 24 5.90 24.40 -7.28
CA ALA A 24 4.81 24.07 -8.16
C ALA A 24 5.25 22.91 -9.04
N THR A 25 4.84 21.72 -8.64
CA THR A 25 5.00 20.51 -9.44
C THR A 25 4.26 20.79 -10.72
N ARG A 26 5.00 20.96 -11.84
CA ARG A 26 4.38 20.92 -13.15
C ARG A 26 3.64 19.60 -13.21
N VAL A 27 2.33 19.67 -13.07
CA VAL A 27 1.46 18.53 -13.35
C VAL A 27 1.65 18.26 -14.84
N PHE A 28 2.55 17.32 -15.13
CA PHE A 28 2.56 16.70 -16.44
C PHE A 28 1.22 15.96 -16.52
N SER A 29 0.24 16.64 -17.12
CA SER A 29 -0.98 15.98 -17.58
C SER A 29 -0.57 15.08 -18.75
N THR A 30 0.03 13.95 -18.45
CA THR A 30 0.03 12.84 -19.37
C THR A 30 -1.42 12.40 -19.43
N LYS A 31 -2.14 12.84 -20.46
CA LYS A 31 -3.31 12.12 -20.92
C LYS A 31 -2.83 10.72 -21.29
N LEU A 32 -2.87 9.80 -20.35
CA LEU A 32 -2.90 8.39 -20.68
C LEU A 32 -4.26 8.14 -21.35
N ALA A 33 -4.34 8.50 -22.61
CA ALA A 33 -5.40 8.05 -23.49
C ALA A 33 -5.10 6.58 -23.81
N SER A 34 -5.36 5.72 -22.84
CA SER A 34 -5.49 4.29 -23.12
C SER A 34 -6.60 4.17 -24.16
N SER A 35 -6.27 3.68 -25.33
CA SER A 35 -7.25 3.44 -26.37
C SER A 35 -8.26 2.38 -25.88
N VAL A 36 -9.44 2.33 -26.48
CA VAL A 36 -10.42 1.28 -26.15
C VAL A 36 -9.84 -0.10 -26.45
N ASP A 37 -8.99 -0.18 -27.48
CA ASP A 37 -8.30 -1.41 -27.88
C ASP A 37 -7.28 -1.87 -26.82
N ASP A 38 -6.49 -0.94 -26.23
CA ASP A 38 -5.54 -1.27 -25.17
C ASP A 38 -6.24 -1.88 -23.94
N LYS A 39 -7.42 -1.36 -23.60
CA LYS A 39 -8.21 -1.90 -22.47
C LYS A 39 -8.74 -3.29 -22.74
N LYS A 40 -9.11 -3.56 -23.98
CA LYS A 40 -9.60 -4.88 -24.41
C LYS A 40 -8.43 -5.88 -24.36
N GLU A 41 -7.30 -5.53 -24.92
CA GLU A 41 -6.08 -6.37 -24.91
C GLU A 41 -5.62 -6.70 -23.51
N VAL A 42 -5.51 -5.70 -22.63
CA VAL A 42 -5.16 -5.89 -21.22
C VAL A 42 -6.16 -6.80 -20.50
N ARG A 43 -7.44 -6.62 -20.72
CA ARG A 43 -8.49 -7.49 -20.16
C ARG A 43 -8.37 -8.93 -20.65
N GLU A 44 -8.14 -9.11 -21.93
CA GLU A 44 -7.97 -10.43 -22.53
C GLU A 44 -6.74 -11.14 -21.97
N TYR A 45 -5.61 -10.44 -21.87
CA TYR A 45 -4.40 -10.96 -21.25
C TYR A 45 -4.66 -11.44 -19.80
N PHE A 46 -5.28 -10.60 -18.94
CA PHE A 46 -5.53 -10.98 -17.57
C PHE A 46 -6.60 -12.07 -17.40
N ASN A 47 -7.51 -12.21 -18.33
CA ASN A 47 -8.53 -13.28 -18.30
C ASN A 47 -8.00 -14.63 -18.83
N THR A 48 -6.83 -14.64 -19.45
CA THR A 48 -6.24 -15.84 -20.07
C THR A 48 -4.86 -16.14 -19.49
N GLU A 49 -3.83 -15.75 -20.18
CA GLU A 49 -2.44 -16.07 -19.85
C GLU A 49 -1.98 -15.43 -18.52
N GLY A 50 -2.36 -14.18 -18.30
CA GLY A 50 -2.01 -13.44 -17.09
C GLY A 50 -2.56 -14.11 -15.84
N PHE A 51 -3.85 -14.50 -15.85
CA PHE A 51 -4.45 -15.20 -14.72
C PHE A 51 -3.75 -16.54 -14.45
N SER A 52 -3.54 -17.35 -15.49
CA SER A 52 -2.84 -18.64 -15.35
C SER A 52 -1.44 -18.49 -14.77
N ARG A 53 -0.68 -17.50 -15.27
CA ARG A 53 0.68 -17.21 -14.80
C ARG A 53 0.70 -16.80 -13.33
N TRP A 54 -0.14 -15.86 -12.93
CA TRP A 54 -0.20 -15.37 -11.56
C TRP A 54 -0.75 -16.41 -10.59
N ASN A 55 -1.75 -17.18 -11.03
CA ASN A 55 -2.25 -18.29 -10.24
C ASN A 55 -1.17 -19.33 -9.95
N LYS A 56 -0.31 -19.65 -10.95
CA LYS A 56 0.84 -20.53 -10.78
C LYS A 56 1.85 -19.96 -9.78
N ILE A 57 2.14 -18.66 -9.84
CA ILE A 57 3.08 -18.00 -8.92
C ILE A 57 2.55 -18.04 -7.48
N TYR A 58 1.27 -17.78 -7.25
CA TYR A 58 0.68 -17.66 -5.91
C TYR A 58 0.08 -18.96 -5.36
N SER A 59 0.00 -20.02 -6.15
CA SER A 59 -0.39 -21.36 -5.68
C SER A 59 0.80 -22.10 -5.09
N GLU A 60 0.55 -23.28 -4.56
CA GLU A 60 1.57 -24.20 -4.02
C GLU A 60 2.32 -25.00 -5.11
N SER A 61 2.21 -24.61 -6.38
CA SER A 61 2.89 -25.28 -7.49
C SER A 61 4.40 -25.32 -7.28
N GLU A 62 5.02 -26.46 -7.45
CA GLU A 62 6.49 -26.64 -7.42
C GLU A 62 7.16 -26.19 -8.73
N GLU A 63 6.38 -25.96 -9.78
CA GLU A 63 6.89 -25.56 -11.11
C GLU A 63 7.16 -24.06 -11.20
N VAL A 64 7.83 -23.48 -10.23
CA VAL A 64 8.22 -22.06 -10.22
C VAL A 64 9.73 -21.94 -10.18
N ASN A 65 10.26 -20.92 -10.85
CA ASN A 65 11.67 -20.59 -10.74
C ASN A 65 11.96 -19.80 -9.45
N THR A 66 13.25 -19.60 -9.15
CA THR A 66 13.70 -18.91 -7.92
C THR A 66 13.08 -17.54 -7.76
N VAL A 67 13.02 -16.74 -8.83
CA VAL A 67 12.43 -15.37 -8.79
C VAL A 67 10.94 -15.43 -8.47
N GLN A 68 10.21 -16.38 -9.07
CA GLN A 68 8.79 -16.57 -8.80
C GLN A 68 8.54 -17.05 -7.35
N LEU A 69 9.45 -17.86 -6.82
CA LEU A 69 9.39 -18.30 -5.42
C LEU A 69 9.62 -17.12 -4.46
N ASP A 70 10.57 -16.24 -4.76
CA ASP A 70 10.82 -15.03 -3.96
C ASP A 70 9.60 -14.10 -3.98
N ILE A 71 8.97 -13.91 -5.14
CA ILE A 71 7.72 -13.15 -5.28
C ILE A 71 6.62 -13.77 -4.42
N ARG A 72 6.42 -15.08 -4.50
CA ARG A 72 5.43 -15.82 -3.69
C ARG A 72 5.68 -15.61 -2.20
N THR A 73 6.92 -15.80 -1.77
CA THR A 73 7.31 -15.67 -0.36
C THR A 73 7.06 -14.26 0.16
N GLY A 74 7.50 -13.23 -0.55
CA GLY A 74 7.29 -11.82 -0.18
C GLY A 74 5.81 -11.45 -0.16
N HIS A 75 5.04 -11.94 -1.12
CA HIS A 75 3.60 -11.76 -1.17
C HIS A 75 2.91 -12.41 0.04
N GLY A 76 3.23 -13.68 0.32
CA GLY A 76 2.67 -14.40 1.48
C GLY A 76 2.97 -13.71 2.80
N GLN A 77 4.19 -13.23 2.99
CA GLN A 77 4.58 -12.45 4.18
C GLN A 77 3.77 -11.15 4.30
N THR A 78 3.47 -10.49 3.19
CA THR A 78 2.66 -9.27 3.18
C THR A 78 1.22 -9.56 3.55
N ILE A 79 0.64 -10.61 2.96
CA ILE A 79 -0.72 -11.06 3.30
C ILE A 79 -0.81 -11.41 4.79
N GLN A 80 0.14 -12.17 5.32
CA GLN A 80 0.15 -12.56 6.73
C GLN A 80 0.19 -11.34 7.65
N LYS A 81 1.03 -10.34 7.36
CA LYS A 81 1.05 -9.09 8.14
C LYS A 81 -0.30 -8.38 8.16
N ILE A 82 -1.01 -8.34 7.02
CA ILE A 82 -2.33 -7.71 6.96
C ILE A 82 -3.34 -8.50 7.78
N VAL A 83 -3.31 -9.82 7.68
CA VAL A 83 -4.16 -10.71 8.49
C VAL A 83 -3.90 -10.48 9.98
N ASP A 84 -2.63 -10.48 10.40
CA ASP A 84 -2.23 -10.23 11.80
C ASP A 84 -2.74 -8.86 12.31
N TRP A 85 -2.67 -7.81 11.49
CA TRP A 85 -3.20 -6.50 11.85
C TRP A 85 -4.73 -6.51 12.02
N VAL A 86 -5.43 -7.19 11.12
CA VAL A 86 -6.89 -7.31 11.19
C VAL A 86 -7.31 -8.14 12.41
N GLU A 87 -6.58 -9.19 12.75
CA GLU A 87 -6.79 -9.98 13.97
C GLU A 87 -6.56 -9.16 15.24
N ALA A 88 -5.47 -8.37 15.26
CA ALA A 88 -5.14 -7.51 16.39
C ALA A 88 -6.18 -6.38 16.60
N ASP A 89 -6.79 -5.87 15.53
CA ASP A 89 -7.92 -4.92 15.61
C ASP A 89 -9.21 -5.58 16.14
N GLY A 90 -9.29 -6.90 16.07
CA GLY A 90 -10.29 -7.72 16.76
C GLY A 90 -11.72 -7.63 16.23
N ASN A 91 -11.98 -6.97 15.11
CA ASN A 91 -13.34 -6.69 14.68
C ASN A 91 -13.57 -6.72 13.16
N ILE A 92 -13.23 -7.83 12.52
CA ILE A 92 -13.58 -8.01 11.09
C ILE A 92 -15.00 -8.53 10.89
N LYS A 93 -15.58 -9.17 11.90
CA LYS A 93 -16.90 -9.78 11.80
C LYS A 93 -17.98 -8.75 11.48
N GLY A 94 -18.73 -9.00 10.42
CA GLY A 94 -19.76 -8.06 9.93
C GLY A 94 -19.24 -6.82 9.21
N LYS A 95 -17.92 -6.70 8.97
CA LYS A 95 -17.32 -5.62 8.18
C LYS A 95 -17.35 -5.95 6.70
N SER A 96 -17.53 -4.92 5.88
CA SER A 96 -17.34 -5.02 4.44
C SER A 96 -15.90 -4.65 4.10
N VAL A 97 -15.23 -5.48 3.30
CA VAL A 97 -13.87 -5.26 2.84
C VAL A 97 -13.86 -5.16 1.32
N CYS A 98 -13.10 -4.19 0.78
CA CYS A 98 -12.87 -4.05 -0.65
C CYS A 98 -11.38 -4.29 -0.92
N ASP A 99 -11.08 -5.35 -1.65
CA ASP A 99 -9.72 -5.66 -2.13
C ASP A 99 -9.59 -5.19 -3.59
N CYS A 100 -9.00 -4.02 -3.79
CA CYS A 100 -8.79 -3.43 -5.11
C CYS A 100 -7.60 -4.10 -5.81
N GLY A 101 -7.88 -4.96 -6.79
CA GLY A 101 -6.87 -5.75 -7.48
C GLY A 101 -6.63 -7.10 -6.82
N CYS A 102 -7.70 -7.71 -6.30
CA CYS A 102 -7.67 -8.96 -5.54
C CYS A 102 -6.99 -10.14 -6.25
N GLY A 103 -6.82 -10.08 -7.58
CA GLY A 103 -6.18 -11.13 -8.37
C GLY A 103 -6.80 -12.50 -8.11
N VAL A 104 -6.00 -13.44 -7.61
CA VAL A 104 -6.46 -14.80 -7.26
C VAL A 104 -7.11 -14.89 -5.87
N GLY A 105 -7.33 -13.76 -5.21
CA GLY A 105 -7.99 -13.69 -3.91
C GLY A 105 -7.10 -13.98 -2.70
N SER A 106 -5.79 -13.83 -2.85
CA SER A 106 -4.81 -14.19 -1.80
C SER A 106 -5.06 -13.48 -0.46
N LEU A 107 -5.60 -12.25 -0.48
CA LEU A 107 -6.00 -11.52 0.71
C LEU A 107 -7.50 -11.65 0.98
N ALA A 108 -8.33 -11.53 -0.06
CA ALA A 108 -9.78 -11.53 0.08
C ALA A 108 -10.31 -12.83 0.71
N ILE A 109 -9.73 -13.99 0.34
CA ILE A 109 -10.17 -15.30 0.85
C ILE A 109 -9.91 -15.45 2.36
N PRO A 110 -8.69 -15.24 2.87
CA PRO A 110 -8.43 -15.27 4.32
C PRO A 110 -9.31 -14.31 5.10
N LEU A 111 -9.46 -13.05 4.65
CA LEU A 111 -10.31 -12.08 5.33
C LEU A 111 -11.78 -12.50 5.37
N ALA A 112 -12.30 -13.11 4.29
CA ALA A 112 -13.66 -13.64 4.27
C ALA A 112 -13.83 -14.83 5.22
N GLN A 113 -12.79 -15.64 5.42
CA GLN A 113 -12.79 -16.75 6.37
C GLN A 113 -12.81 -16.26 7.82
N MET A 114 -12.08 -15.20 8.13
CA MET A 114 -12.05 -14.57 9.45
C MET A 114 -13.38 -13.90 9.82
N GLY A 115 -14.13 -13.39 8.83
CA GLY A 115 -15.39 -12.68 9.01
C GLY A 115 -16.60 -13.60 9.29
N LYS A 116 -16.43 -14.91 9.19
CA LYS A 116 -17.47 -15.91 9.52
C LYS A 116 -17.55 -16.09 11.01
#